data_dd6d3dff410e9f06fd1fa48514a11f7d
#
_entry.id   dd6d3dff410e9f06fd1fa48514a11f7d
#
_cell.length_a   1.000
_cell.length_b   1.000
_cell.length_c   1.000
_cell.angle_alpha   90.00
_cell.angle_beta   90.00
_cell.angle_gamma   90.00
#
_symmetry.space_group_name_H-M   'P 1'
#
loop_
_entity.id
_entity.type
_entity.pdbx_description
1 polymer ?
#
loop_
_entity_poly.entity_id
_entity_poly.type
_entity_poly.pdbx_seq_one_letter_code
_entity_poly.pdbx_strand_id
1 'polypeptide(L)' 'MMSKKDWIITLENAAAEVSTLLGKETVQHVLQKYDARSIEDLSPCYYSEVFDELDFITTDARD' A
#
# COMPACT_ATOMS: atom_id res chain seq x y z
N MET A 1 5.49 15.27 10.76
CA MET A 1 4.57 15.08 9.63
C MET A 1 5.32 14.46 8.46
N MET A 2 4.78 13.43 7.83
CA MET A 2 5.45 12.75 6.73
C MET A 2 5.30 13.53 5.43
N SER A 3 6.42 13.69 4.72
CA SER A 3 6.40 14.28 3.39
C SER A 3 5.85 13.27 2.38
N LYS A 4 5.54 13.74 1.17
CA LYS A 4 5.10 12.86 0.09
C LYS A 4 6.13 11.75 -0.16
N LYS A 5 7.41 12.11 -0.17
CA LYS A 5 8.48 11.15 -0.38
C LYS A 5 8.50 10.07 0.71
N ASP A 6 8.32 10.49 1.96
CA ASP A 6 8.29 9.55 3.08
C ASP A 6 7.08 8.61 2.97
N TRP A 7 5.93 9.14 2.58
CA TRP A 7 4.75 8.30 2.36
C TRP A 7 4.97 7.28 1.24
N ILE A 8 5.58 7.71 0.15
CA ILE A 8 5.86 6.82 -0.98
C ILE A 8 6.76 5.67 -0.52
N ILE A 9 7.84 5.97 0.20
CA ILE A 9 8.76 4.95 0.71
C ILE A 9 8.03 4.00 1.65
N THR A 10 7.24 4.53 2.58
CA THR A 10 6.50 3.74 3.55
C THR A 10 5.50 2.82 2.86
N LEU A 11 4.77 3.35 1.88
CA LEU A 11 3.79 2.57 1.14
C LEU A 11 4.44 1.50 0.28
N GLU A 12 5.58 1.82 -0.34
CA GLU A 12 6.30 0.84 -1.13
C GLU A 12 6.82 -0.31 -0.27
N ASN A 13 7.30 0.00 0.92
CA ASN A 13 7.74 -1.03 1.86
C ASN A 13 6.58 -1.92 2.30
N ALA A 14 5.44 -1.32 2.63
CA ALA A 14 4.26 -2.08 3.00
C ALA A 14 3.76 -2.94 1.84
N ALA A 15 3.76 -2.39 0.64
CA ALA A 15 3.35 -3.11 -0.56
C ALA A 15 4.28 -4.27 -0.87
N ALA A 16 5.59 -4.07 -0.68
CA ALA A 16 6.57 -5.13 -0.90
C ALA A 16 6.34 -6.29 0.07
N GLU A 17 6.01 -5.98 1.32
CA GLU A 17 5.72 -7.01 2.31
C GLU A 17 4.46 -7.80 1.95
N VAL A 18 3.39 -7.12 1.57
CA VAL A 18 2.16 -7.78 1.11
C VAL A 18 2.44 -8.63 -0.12
N SER A 19 3.23 -8.11 -1.05
CA SER A 19 3.59 -8.83 -2.27
C SER A 19 4.36 -10.11 -1.96
N THR A 20 5.23 -10.07 -0.97
CA THR A 20 6.00 -11.24 -0.55
C THR A 20 5.09 -12.30 0.10
N LEU A 21 4.13 -11.86 0.89
CA LEU A 21 3.24 -12.77 1.62
C LEU A 21 2.11 -13.32 0.76
N LEU A 22 1.51 -12.49 -0.08
CA LEU A 22 0.28 -12.83 -0.80
C LEU A 22 0.38 -12.65 -2.32
N GLY A 23 1.48 -12.12 -2.82
CA GLY A 23 1.66 -11.85 -4.24
C GLY A 23 1.29 -10.42 -4.62
N LYS A 24 1.91 -9.93 -5.69
CA LYS A 24 1.73 -8.55 -6.12
C LYS A 24 0.33 -8.23 -6.63
N GLU A 25 -0.43 -9.25 -7.00
CA GLU A 25 -1.82 -9.06 -7.44
C GLU A 25 -2.68 -8.47 -6.34
N THR A 26 -2.41 -8.84 -5.08
CA THR A 26 -3.12 -8.28 -3.94
C THR A 26 -2.88 -6.79 -3.82
N VAL A 27 -1.63 -6.36 -4.02
CA VAL A 27 -1.28 -4.95 -3.97
C VAL A 27 -1.98 -4.19 -5.10
N GLN A 28 -1.96 -4.75 -6.30
CA GLN A 28 -2.62 -4.12 -7.44
C GLN A 28 -4.13 -3.98 -7.21
N HIS A 29 -4.72 -4.98 -6.60
CA HIS A 29 -6.14 -4.95 -6.28
C HIS A 29 -6.48 -3.81 -5.31
N VAL A 30 -5.63 -3.63 -4.30
CA VAL A 30 -5.80 -2.52 -3.35
C VAL A 30 -5.69 -1.19 -4.06
N LEU A 31 -4.66 -1.02 -4.90
CA LEU A 31 -4.47 0.23 -5.63
C LEU A 31 -5.62 0.55 -6.57
N GLN A 32 -6.18 -0.46 -7.21
CA GLN A 32 -7.31 -0.26 -8.13
C GLN A 32 -8.54 0.31 -7.43
N LYS A 33 -8.74 0.00 -6.16
CA LYS A 33 -9.84 0.59 -5.39
C LYS A 33 -9.75 2.10 -5.30
N TYR A 34 -8.55 2.63 -5.46
CA TYR A 34 -8.29 4.06 -5.35
C TYR A 34 -7.91 4.68 -6.70
N ASP A 35 -8.22 3.99 -7.80
CA ASP A 35 -7.94 4.46 -9.16
C ASP A 35 -6.46 4.72 -9.41
N ALA A 36 -5.59 3.96 -8.78
CA ALA A 36 -4.15 4.12 -8.92
C ALA A 36 -3.55 2.91 -9.62
N ARG A 37 -2.56 3.15 -10.48
CA ARG A 37 -1.82 2.08 -11.15
C ARG A 37 -0.61 1.64 -10.34
N SER A 38 -0.11 2.56 -9.53
CA SER A 38 1.05 2.32 -8.69
C SER A 38 0.97 3.24 -7.49
N ILE A 39 1.88 3.05 -6.55
CA ILE A 39 1.92 3.89 -5.37
C ILE A 39 2.21 5.35 -5.74
N GLU A 40 3.08 5.56 -6.74
CA GLU A 40 3.40 6.92 -7.18
C GLU A 40 2.21 7.61 -7.85
N ASP A 41 1.31 6.84 -8.42
CA ASP A 41 0.11 7.37 -9.09
C ASP A 41 -1.01 7.66 -8.10
N LEU A 42 -0.85 7.22 -6.86
CA LEU A 42 -1.88 7.35 -5.83
C LEU A 42 -2.03 8.80 -5.38
N SER A 43 -3.29 9.23 -5.22
CA SER A 43 -3.57 10.58 -4.70
C SER A 43 -3.13 10.67 -3.24
N PRO A 44 -2.48 11.79 -2.85
CA PRO A 44 -2.01 11.94 -1.48
C PRO A 44 -3.08 11.78 -0.41
N CYS A 45 -4.33 12.11 -0.72
CA CYS A 45 -5.42 11.99 0.24
C CYS A 45 -5.72 10.53 0.61
N TYR A 46 -5.22 9.58 -0.17
CA TYR A 46 -5.45 8.16 0.09
C TYR A 46 -4.25 7.46 0.74
N TYR A 47 -3.16 8.18 0.97
CA TYR A 47 -1.95 7.56 1.50
C TYR A 47 -2.20 6.80 2.79
N SER A 48 -2.82 7.43 3.77
CA SER A 48 -3.04 6.77 5.06
C SER A 48 -4.05 5.63 4.95
N GLU A 49 -5.06 5.79 4.11
CA GLU A 49 -6.05 4.73 3.89
C GLU A 49 -5.43 3.49 3.26
N VAL A 50 -4.60 3.68 2.24
CA VAL A 50 -3.92 2.58 1.58
C VAL A 50 -2.94 1.92 2.55
N PHE A 51 -2.21 2.72 3.32
CA PHE A 51 -1.28 2.18 4.30
C PHE A 51 -2.02 1.33 5.33
N ASP A 52 -3.13 1.81 5.85
CA ASP A 52 -3.93 1.06 6.82
C ASP A 52 -4.42 -0.26 6.24
N GLU A 53 -4.84 -0.25 4.97
CA GLU A 53 -5.31 -1.45 4.31
C GLU A 53 -4.19 -2.47 4.12
N LEU A 54 -3.02 -2.00 3.65
CA LEU A 54 -1.87 -2.88 3.49
C LEU A 54 -1.40 -3.44 4.83
N ASP A 55 -1.39 -2.62 5.87
CA ASP A 55 -1.01 -3.04 7.20
C ASP A 55 -1.97 -4.09 7.75
N PHE A 56 -3.26 -3.89 7.54
CA PHE A 56 -4.28 -4.84 7.95
C PHE A 56 -4.07 -6.19 7.27
N ILE A 57 -3.83 -6.17 5.96
CA ILE A 57 -3.60 -7.38 5.19
C ILE A 57 -2.35 -8.13 5.71
N THR A 58 -1.28 -7.39 5.96
CA THR A 58 -0.03 -7.96 6.47
C THR A 58 -0.25 -8.59 7.82
N THR A 59 -0.95 -7.90 8.73
CA THR A 59 -1.22 -8.39 10.06
C THR A 59 -2.08 -9.65 10.01
N ASP A 60 -3.10 -9.65 9.17
CA ASP A 60 -3.99 -10.80 9.01
C ASP A 60 -3.25 -12.00 8.43
N ALA A 61 -2.36 -11.76 7.47
CA ALA A 61 -1.61 -12.84 6.83
C ALA A 61 -0.59 -13.49 7.77
N ARG A 62 -0.12 -12.75 8.77
CA ARG A 62 0.84 -13.28 9.75
C ARG A 62 0.20 -14.06 10.87
N ASP A 63 -1.07 -13.86 11.08
CA ASP A 63 -1.84 -14.57 12.08
C ASP A 63 -2.22 -16.00 11.59
#